data_623ea9f08e8a0e8f3c0e0569f667eeff
#
_entry.id   623ea9f08e8a0e8f3c0e0569f667eeff
#
_cell.length_a   1.000
_cell.length_b   1.000
_cell.length_c   1.000
_cell.angle_alpha   90.00
_cell.angle_beta   90.00
_cell.angle_gamma   90.00
#
_symmetry.space_group_name_H-M   'P 1'
#
loop_
_entity.id
_entity.type
_entity.pdbx_description
1 polymer ?
#
loop_
_entity_poly.entity_id
_entity_poly.type
_entity_poly.pdbx_seq_one_letter_code
_entity_poly.pdbx_strand_id
1 'polypeptide(L)'
;MLLTKGFEVEMYTGTAAGEVVGLSDRICQALPEFVREPDRRNVEYITPPLRRYEDLLCALLRPRLQLRQFLRRLGPYTLLPGSTLALGGSDHFERSDPGNPYHDYIERTYGTRVVTASIHINVGLPDTEAIFLACRLLRAEAPLYLALSASSPFLDGQVTGYHSSRWQVFPKTPAQVPFFRDHAHYIAWMQEQLALGTMQNVRHLWTSVRPNGPERPYHLNRVELRICDLVADPVMILAITALVEARLWQLLSQPEALDPLGGPFTPAELESLCEANEHAAARESLQARLIDWRTGRECLAQEWIEELLTEAWRLGQPQGLGCFLAPLQTLLQEGNEAQRWLKQVNQGSTPAQVYQRAIQELAEQDRERQETLCQLVG
;
A
#
# COMPACT_ATOMS: atom_id res chain seq x y z
N MET A 1 1.88 16.97 17.66
CA MET A 1 1.83 15.64 18.32
C MET A 1 1.70 14.58 17.24
N LEU A 2 2.48 13.48 17.31
CA LEU A 2 2.41 12.38 16.37
C LEU A 2 1.02 11.71 16.40
N LEU A 3 0.47 11.44 15.21
CA LEU A 3 -0.77 10.67 15.06
C LEU A 3 -0.52 9.19 15.38
N THR A 4 -1.57 8.42 15.62
CA THR A 4 -1.47 6.96 15.73
C THR A 4 -1.43 6.35 14.35
N LYS A 5 -0.53 5.41 14.10
CA LYS A 5 -0.37 4.72 12.82
C LYS A 5 -0.30 3.22 13.00
N GLY A 6 -0.77 2.48 12.03
CA GLY A 6 -0.66 1.03 11.96
C GLY A 6 -0.66 0.56 10.51
N PHE A 7 -0.22 -0.67 10.30
CA PHE A 7 -0.03 -1.24 8.97
C PHE A 7 -0.72 -2.59 8.86
N GLU A 8 -1.26 -2.85 7.68
CA GLU A 8 -1.60 -4.17 7.18
C GLU A 8 -0.57 -4.47 6.09
N VAL A 9 0.19 -5.55 6.22
CA VAL A 9 1.30 -5.88 5.32
C VAL A 9 1.06 -7.26 4.74
N GLU A 10 0.74 -7.31 3.47
CA GLU A 10 0.56 -8.54 2.71
C GLU A 10 1.89 -8.95 2.07
N MET A 11 2.18 -10.25 2.05
CA MET A 11 3.44 -10.78 1.54
C MET A 11 3.26 -12.14 0.86
N TYR A 12 4.04 -12.40 -0.19
CA TYR A 12 4.14 -13.73 -0.78
C TYR A 12 5.20 -14.57 -0.09
N THR A 13 4.95 -15.88 -0.07
CA THR A 13 5.94 -16.89 0.32
C THR A 13 6.35 -17.74 -0.89
N GLY A 14 7.60 -18.19 -0.91
CA GLY A 14 8.10 -18.97 -2.04
C GLY A 14 9.52 -19.45 -1.86
N THR A 15 10.17 -19.77 -2.98
CA THR A 15 11.55 -20.26 -3.03
C THR A 15 12.54 -19.14 -3.42
N ALA A 16 13.84 -19.36 -3.21
CA ALA A 16 14.88 -18.46 -3.68
C ALA A 16 14.96 -18.33 -5.22
N ALA A 17 14.37 -19.27 -5.94
CA ALA A 17 14.24 -19.21 -7.40
C ALA A 17 13.08 -18.29 -7.86
N GLY A 18 12.24 -17.83 -6.92
CA GLY A 18 11.10 -16.95 -7.21
C GLY A 18 9.79 -17.69 -7.49
N GLU A 19 9.74 -19.00 -7.28
CA GLU A 19 8.52 -19.78 -7.33
C GLU A 19 7.65 -19.45 -6.11
N VAL A 20 6.41 -19.06 -6.34
CA VAL A 20 5.45 -18.74 -5.27
C VAL A 20 4.89 -20.04 -4.69
N VAL A 21 4.87 -20.17 -3.36
CA VAL A 21 4.42 -21.38 -2.66
C VAL A 21 3.40 -21.00 -1.58
N GLY A 22 2.21 -21.60 -1.64
CA GLY A 22 1.12 -21.35 -0.71
C GLY A 22 1.35 -22.00 0.66
N LEU A 23 1.61 -21.20 1.69
CA LEU A 23 1.93 -21.64 3.06
C LEU A 23 1.08 -20.96 4.15
N SER A 24 0.09 -20.12 3.78
CA SER A 24 -0.64 -19.30 4.76
C SER A 24 -1.38 -20.14 5.81
N ASP A 25 -1.87 -21.32 5.47
CA ASP A 25 -2.49 -22.25 6.41
C ASP A 25 -1.53 -22.69 7.53
N ARG A 26 -0.30 -23.04 7.17
CA ARG A 26 0.75 -23.46 8.12
C ARG A 26 1.29 -22.28 8.93
N ILE A 27 1.42 -21.11 8.30
CA ILE A 27 1.90 -19.89 8.93
C ILE A 27 0.90 -19.42 9.98
N CYS A 28 -0.37 -19.25 9.64
CA CYS A 28 -1.39 -18.77 10.58
C CYS A 28 -1.70 -19.75 11.72
N GLN A 29 -1.41 -21.04 11.52
CA GLN A 29 -1.50 -22.04 12.61
C GLN A 29 -0.35 -21.87 13.62
N ALA A 30 0.84 -21.49 13.17
CA ALA A 30 2.05 -21.42 14.00
C ALA A 30 2.33 -20.02 14.54
N LEU A 31 1.94 -18.97 13.83
CA LEU A 31 2.18 -17.57 14.11
C LEU A 31 0.84 -16.82 14.16
N PRO A 32 0.26 -16.63 15.35
CA PRO A 32 -1.09 -16.07 15.50
C PRO A 32 -1.24 -14.61 15.10
N GLU A 33 -0.14 -13.88 14.93
CA GLU A 33 -0.13 -12.51 14.42
C GLU A 33 -0.40 -12.42 12.91
N PHE A 34 -0.37 -13.56 12.19
CA PHE A 34 -0.65 -13.61 10.77
C PHE A 34 -2.10 -14.01 10.49
N VAL A 35 -2.68 -13.43 9.45
CA VAL A 35 -4.01 -13.75 8.95
C VAL A 35 -3.94 -14.26 7.52
N ARG A 36 -4.96 -15.04 7.13
CA ARG A 36 -5.06 -15.62 5.80
C ARG A 36 -5.73 -14.63 4.86
N GLU A 37 -5.11 -14.47 3.69
CA GLU A 37 -5.77 -13.90 2.53
C GLU A 37 -6.60 -14.97 1.79
N PRO A 38 -7.51 -14.62 0.88
CA PRO A 38 -8.29 -15.59 0.11
C PRO A 38 -7.44 -16.62 -0.64
N ASP A 39 -6.29 -16.22 -1.18
CA ASP A 39 -5.30 -17.12 -1.79
C ASP A 39 -4.20 -17.47 -0.77
N ARG A 40 -3.86 -18.77 -0.68
CA ARG A 40 -2.90 -19.27 0.32
C ARG A 40 -1.45 -18.87 0.07
N ARG A 41 -1.12 -18.34 -1.10
CA ARG A 41 0.23 -17.87 -1.46
C ARG A 41 0.55 -16.52 -0.83
N ASN A 42 -0.47 -15.78 -0.40
CA ASN A 42 -0.36 -14.53 0.31
C ASN A 42 -0.67 -14.70 1.80
N VAL A 43 0.01 -13.96 2.63
CA VAL A 43 -0.20 -13.90 4.08
C VAL A 43 -0.07 -12.46 4.55
N GLU A 44 -0.93 -12.06 5.47
CA GLU A 44 -0.97 -10.71 6.01
C GLU A 44 -0.58 -10.70 7.49
N TYR A 45 0.13 -9.67 7.93
CA TYR A 45 0.21 -9.33 9.36
C TYR A 45 -0.23 -7.89 9.60
N ILE A 46 -0.79 -7.66 10.80
CA ILE A 46 -1.35 -6.37 11.20
C ILE A 46 -0.57 -5.85 12.41
N THR A 47 -0.02 -4.64 12.31
CA THR A 47 0.66 -4.02 13.43
C THR A 47 -0.32 -3.35 14.40
N PRO A 48 -0.01 -3.26 15.69
CA PRO A 48 -0.77 -2.45 16.61
C PRO A 48 -0.69 -0.96 16.22
N PRO A 49 -1.69 -0.14 16.60
CA PRO A 49 -1.64 1.31 16.39
C PRO A 49 -0.63 1.95 17.35
N LEU A 50 0.44 2.52 16.81
CA LEU A 50 1.55 3.15 17.54
C LEU A 50 1.74 4.61 17.09
N ARG A 51 2.42 5.41 17.91
CA ARG A 51 2.71 6.81 17.60
C ARG A 51 4.15 7.04 17.17
N ARG A 52 5.10 6.42 17.87
CA ARG A 52 6.54 6.63 17.67
C ARG A 52 7.04 5.77 16.51
N TYR A 53 7.85 6.35 15.66
CA TYR A 53 8.38 5.69 14.47
C TYR A 53 9.34 4.55 14.80
N GLU A 54 10.09 4.67 15.91
CA GLU A 54 10.98 3.61 16.38
C GLU A 54 10.18 2.35 16.78
N ASP A 55 9.04 2.55 17.45
CA ASP A 55 8.15 1.46 17.85
C ASP A 55 7.48 0.81 16.61
N LEU A 56 7.11 1.65 15.62
CA LEU A 56 6.56 1.20 14.33
C LEU A 56 7.57 0.37 13.53
N LEU A 57 8.86 0.78 13.52
CA LEU A 57 9.92 0.01 12.88
C LEU A 57 10.04 -1.39 13.46
N CYS A 58 10.02 -1.50 14.79
CA CYS A 58 10.03 -2.80 15.47
C CYS A 58 8.78 -3.63 15.16
N ALA A 59 7.60 -2.98 15.11
CA ALA A 59 6.32 -3.64 14.79
C ALA A 59 6.27 -4.16 13.34
N LEU A 60 6.92 -3.48 12.40
CA LEU A 60 7.06 -3.94 11.01
C LEU A 60 8.07 -5.08 10.86
N LEU A 61 9.20 -5.01 11.56
CA LEU A 61 10.30 -5.96 11.40
C LEU A 61 10.08 -7.28 12.13
N ARG A 62 9.58 -7.24 13.37
CA ARG A 62 9.50 -8.44 14.24
C ARG A 62 8.67 -9.58 13.64
N PRO A 63 7.43 -9.38 13.16
CA PRO A 63 6.64 -10.46 12.54
C PRO A 63 7.36 -11.04 11.32
N ARG A 64 7.94 -10.19 10.49
CA ARG A 64 8.65 -10.59 9.27
C ARG A 64 9.88 -11.46 9.56
N LEU A 65 10.67 -11.11 10.59
CA LEU A 65 11.81 -11.93 11.03
C LEU A 65 11.36 -13.29 11.58
N GLN A 66 10.29 -13.32 12.38
CA GLN A 66 9.68 -14.55 12.87
C GLN A 66 9.18 -15.43 11.72
N LEU A 67 8.51 -14.83 10.72
CA LEU A 67 8.08 -15.55 9.53
C LEU A 67 9.26 -16.15 8.76
N ARG A 68 10.35 -15.40 8.55
CA ARG A 68 11.56 -15.96 7.91
C ARG A 68 12.13 -17.15 8.67
N GLN A 69 12.22 -17.07 10.00
CA GLN A 69 12.70 -18.19 10.82
C GLN A 69 11.77 -19.41 10.69
N PHE A 70 10.47 -19.19 10.67
CA PHE A 70 9.49 -20.25 10.50
C PHE A 70 9.60 -20.91 9.12
N LEU A 71 9.67 -20.12 8.04
CA LEU A 71 9.79 -20.60 6.66
C LEU A 71 11.04 -21.49 6.48
N ARG A 72 12.19 -21.09 7.03
CA ARG A 72 13.44 -21.90 6.98
C ARG A 72 13.31 -23.26 7.68
N ARG A 73 12.45 -23.38 8.70
CA ARG A 73 12.17 -24.67 9.38
C ARG A 73 11.25 -25.56 8.56
N LEU A 74 10.40 -24.97 7.71
CA LEU A 74 9.49 -25.72 6.84
C LEU A 74 10.19 -26.29 5.60
N GLY A 75 11.28 -25.66 5.15
CA GLY A 75 12.01 -26.05 3.94
C GLY A 75 12.82 -24.88 3.36
N PRO A 76 13.23 -24.97 2.09
CA PRO A 76 13.99 -23.93 1.41
C PRO A 76 13.09 -22.75 0.98
N TYR A 77 12.28 -22.25 1.93
CA TYR A 77 11.31 -21.19 1.67
C TYR A 77 11.79 -19.84 2.19
N THR A 78 11.33 -18.78 1.54
CA THR A 78 11.66 -17.38 1.85
C THR A 78 10.46 -16.46 1.57
N LEU A 79 10.61 -15.19 1.90
CA LEU A 79 9.68 -14.12 1.51
C LEU A 79 10.04 -13.60 0.12
N LEU A 80 9.04 -13.30 -0.66
CA LEU A 80 9.19 -12.75 -2.02
C LEU A 80 8.82 -11.26 -2.02
N PRO A 81 9.60 -10.40 -2.70
CA PRO A 81 9.30 -8.97 -2.86
C PRO A 81 8.25 -8.73 -3.95
N GLY A 82 7.76 -7.49 -4.02
CA GLY A 82 6.83 -7.05 -5.06
C GLY A 82 5.38 -7.44 -4.80
N SER A 83 4.50 -6.91 -5.63
CA SER A 83 3.05 -6.88 -5.37
C SER A 83 2.23 -7.76 -6.31
N THR A 84 2.88 -8.53 -7.18
CA THR A 84 2.25 -9.44 -8.16
C THR A 84 2.95 -10.78 -8.18
N LEU A 85 2.32 -11.78 -8.79
CA LEU A 85 2.90 -13.09 -9.07
C LEU A 85 3.97 -12.96 -10.17
N ALA A 86 5.14 -12.45 -9.80
CA ALA A 86 6.14 -11.92 -10.73
C ALA A 86 6.64 -12.93 -11.75
N LEU A 87 6.87 -14.19 -11.35
CA LEU A 87 7.45 -15.22 -12.23
C LEU A 87 6.47 -16.34 -12.64
N GLY A 88 5.21 -16.27 -12.22
CA GLY A 88 4.19 -17.25 -12.60
C GLY A 88 3.13 -17.48 -11.51
N GLY A 89 2.05 -18.16 -11.89
CA GLY A 89 0.98 -18.57 -10.98
C GLY A 89 -0.29 -17.72 -11.10
N SER A 90 -0.40 -16.81 -12.07
CA SER A 90 -1.62 -16.03 -12.27
C SER A 90 -2.73 -16.81 -12.99
N ASP A 91 -2.45 -18.01 -13.47
CA ASP A 91 -3.37 -18.87 -14.21
C ASP A 91 -4.33 -19.68 -13.31
N HIS A 92 -4.08 -19.72 -11.99
CA HIS A 92 -4.90 -20.46 -11.04
C HIS A 92 -4.99 -19.76 -9.68
N PHE A 93 -6.04 -20.05 -8.94
CA PHE A 93 -6.29 -19.56 -7.58
C PHE A 93 -6.08 -20.71 -6.58
N GLU A 94 -5.36 -20.47 -5.50
CA GLU A 94 -5.11 -21.43 -4.43
C GLU A 94 -5.87 -21.03 -3.15
N ARG A 95 -7.10 -21.50 -2.96
CA ARG A 95 -7.88 -21.14 -1.76
C ARG A 95 -7.15 -21.44 -0.47
N SER A 96 -7.07 -20.46 0.39
CA SER A 96 -6.51 -20.62 1.75
C SER A 96 -7.48 -21.33 2.70
N ASP A 97 -8.79 -21.18 2.48
CA ASP A 97 -9.85 -21.85 3.24
C ASP A 97 -10.95 -22.34 2.27
N PRO A 98 -10.88 -23.62 1.84
CA PRO A 98 -11.85 -24.18 0.89
C PRO A 98 -13.29 -24.22 1.41
N GLY A 99 -13.49 -24.18 2.74
CA GLY A 99 -14.80 -24.16 3.38
C GLY A 99 -15.42 -22.78 3.53
N ASN A 100 -14.70 -21.72 3.20
CA ASN A 100 -15.15 -20.34 3.37
C ASN A 100 -15.96 -19.85 2.16
N PRO A 101 -17.29 -19.59 2.29
CA PRO A 101 -18.11 -19.11 1.18
C PRO A 101 -17.67 -17.76 0.61
N TYR A 102 -17.01 -16.92 1.42
CA TYR A 102 -16.49 -15.65 0.97
C TYR A 102 -15.30 -15.83 0.03
N HIS A 103 -14.39 -16.77 0.33
CA HIS A 103 -13.27 -17.09 -0.57
C HIS A 103 -13.76 -17.68 -1.91
N ASP A 104 -14.83 -18.50 -1.87
CA ASP A 104 -15.49 -19.01 -3.07
C ASP A 104 -16.06 -17.87 -3.94
N TYR A 105 -16.72 -16.89 -3.30
CA TYR A 105 -17.22 -15.72 -4.00
C TYR A 105 -16.08 -14.89 -4.64
N ILE A 106 -15.01 -14.64 -3.90
CA ILE A 106 -13.85 -13.88 -4.38
C ILE A 106 -13.22 -14.56 -5.60
N GLU A 107 -12.95 -15.85 -5.52
CA GLU A 107 -12.36 -16.61 -6.64
C GLU A 107 -13.26 -16.56 -7.88
N ARG A 108 -14.56 -16.83 -7.74
CA ARG A 108 -15.49 -16.84 -8.88
C ARG A 108 -15.70 -15.46 -9.51
N THR A 109 -15.66 -14.40 -8.71
CA THR A 109 -15.96 -13.04 -9.18
C THR A 109 -14.73 -12.35 -9.74
N TYR A 110 -13.59 -12.53 -9.13
CA TYR A 110 -12.39 -11.74 -9.42
C TYR A 110 -11.20 -12.57 -9.92
N GLY A 111 -11.20 -13.89 -9.65
CA GLY A 111 -10.09 -14.76 -10.00
C GLY A 111 -8.77 -14.30 -9.37
N THR A 112 -7.69 -14.53 -10.06
CA THR A 112 -6.33 -14.18 -9.58
C THR A 112 -6.02 -12.69 -9.56
N ARG A 113 -6.90 -11.83 -10.07
CA ARG A 113 -6.70 -10.36 -10.04
C ARG A 113 -6.61 -9.79 -8.62
N VAL A 114 -7.11 -10.51 -7.62
CA VAL A 114 -7.02 -10.15 -6.21
C VAL A 114 -5.83 -10.79 -5.50
N VAL A 115 -5.08 -11.66 -6.20
CA VAL A 115 -3.87 -12.27 -5.64
C VAL A 115 -2.72 -11.30 -5.81
N THR A 116 -2.73 -10.28 -4.99
CA THR A 116 -1.75 -9.20 -4.96
C THR A 116 -1.27 -8.98 -3.53
N ALA A 117 -0.07 -8.45 -3.38
CA ALA A 117 0.47 -8.04 -2.08
C ALA A 117 0.55 -6.51 -2.00
N SER A 118 0.22 -5.95 -0.83
CA SER A 118 0.18 -4.51 -0.64
C SER A 118 0.55 -4.10 0.78
N ILE A 119 0.69 -2.79 0.97
CA ILE A 119 0.74 -2.18 2.28
C ILE A 119 -0.43 -1.23 2.42
N HIS A 120 -1.21 -1.42 3.49
CA HIS A 120 -2.20 -0.43 3.88
C HIS A 120 -1.66 0.39 5.06
N ILE A 121 -1.66 1.71 4.90
CA ILE A 121 -1.24 2.65 5.94
C ILE A 121 -2.49 3.20 6.62
N ASN A 122 -2.68 2.85 7.89
CA ASN A 122 -3.79 3.30 8.71
C ASN A 122 -3.34 4.47 9.60
N VAL A 123 -4.05 5.60 9.58
CA VAL A 123 -3.76 6.76 10.44
C VAL A 123 -4.99 7.16 11.23
N GLY A 124 -4.87 7.11 12.56
CA GLY A 124 -5.93 7.52 13.49
C GLY A 124 -6.09 9.03 13.53
N LEU A 125 -7.34 9.49 13.50
CA LEU A 125 -7.70 10.91 13.49
C LEU A 125 -8.64 11.24 14.64
N PRO A 126 -8.73 12.53 15.05
CA PRO A 126 -9.42 12.93 16.28
C PRO A 126 -10.93 12.70 16.25
N ASP A 127 -11.54 12.85 15.08
CA ASP A 127 -12.98 12.76 14.89
C ASP A 127 -13.36 12.34 13.47
N THR A 128 -14.63 12.14 13.24
CA THR A 128 -15.17 11.66 11.97
C THR A 128 -15.05 12.71 10.84
N GLU A 129 -15.15 13.99 11.14
CA GLU A 129 -14.99 15.06 10.16
C GLU A 129 -13.57 15.09 9.62
N ALA A 130 -12.58 15.03 10.50
CA ALA A 130 -11.17 14.92 10.12
C ALA A 130 -10.90 13.66 9.27
N ILE A 131 -11.59 12.53 9.52
CA ILE A 131 -11.46 11.32 8.71
C ILE A 131 -11.94 11.56 7.27
N PHE A 132 -13.08 12.22 7.05
CA PHE A 132 -13.57 12.47 5.70
C PHE A 132 -12.75 13.53 4.96
N LEU A 133 -12.27 14.56 5.64
CA LEU A 133 -11.30 15.51 5.09
C LEU A 133 -10.03 14.78 4.64
N ALA A 134 -9.48 13.92 5.50
CA ALA A 134 -8.30 13.12 5.20
C ALA A 134 -8.53 12.15 4.03
N CYS A 135 -9.69 11.49 3.97
CA CYS A 135 -10.05 10.62 2.86
C CYS A 135 -10.06 11.39 1.52
N ARG A 136 -10.61 12.60 1.51
CA ARG A 136 -10.64 13.43 0.30
C ARG A 136 -9.25 13.85 -0.13
N LEU A 137 -8.44 14.41 0.78
CA LEU A 137 -7.08 14.83 0.48
C LEU A 137 -6.22 13.66 0.00
N LEU A 138 -6.16 12.58 0.79
CA LEU A 138 -5.31 11.44 0.47
C LEU A 138 -5.75 10.73 -0.82
N ARG A 139 -7.05 10.74 -1.17
CA ARG A 139 -7.54 10.19 -2.43
C ARG A 139 -7.08 11.05 -3.62
N ALA A 140 -7.12 12.38 -3.51
CA ALA A 140 -6.62 13.28 -4.55
C ALA A 140 -5.09 13.17 -4.72
N GLU A 141 -4.37 12.81 -3.66
CA GLU A 141 -2.91 12.62 -3.64
C GLU A 141 -2.49 11.13 -3.75
N ALA A 142 -3.43 10.18 -3.79
CA ALA A 142 -3.14 8.74 -3.85
C ALA A 142 -2.16 8.33 -4.96
N PRO A 143 -2.22 8.92 -6.19
CA PRO A 143 -1.27 8.63 -7.24
C PRO A 143 0.20 8.87 -6.85
N LEU A 144 0.48 9.83 -5.97
CA LEU A 144 1.82 10.13 -5.49
C LEU A 144 2.37 9.02 -4.59
N TYR A 145 1.51 8.46 -3.72
CA TYR A 145 1.89 7.34 -2.84
C TYR A 145 2.07 6.03 -3.64
N LEU A 146 1.29 5.84 -4.70
CA LEU A 146 1.51 4.76 -5.66
C LEU A 146 2.84 4.94 -6.38
N ALA A 147 3.15 6.15 -6.84
CA ALA A 147 4.41 6.47 -7.51
C ALA A 147 5.63 6.21 -6.61
N LEU A 148 5.53 6.49 -5.32
CA LEU A 148 6.59 6.18 -4.35
C LEU A 148 6.75 4.68 -4.08
N SER A 149 5.65 3.94 -4.05
CA SER A 149 5.63 2.53 -3.60
C SER A 149 5.71 1.51 -4.74
N ALA A 150 5.62 1.91 -6.01
CA ALA A 150 5.53 1.00 -7.15
C ALA A 150 6.64 -0.07 -7.14
N SER A 151 6.23 -1.35 -7.12
CA SER A 151 7.14 -2.51 -6.98
C SER A 151 6.66 -3.75 -7.75
N SER A 152 5.79 -3.58 -8.77
CA SER A 152 5.21 -4.73 -9.48
C SER A 152 5.27 -4.62 -11.01
N PRO A 153 6.49 -4.44 -11.62
CA PRO A 153 6.61 -4.32 -13.07
C PRO A 153 6.53 -5.66 -13.81
N PHE A 154 6.52 -6.78 -13.08
CA PHE A 154 6.52 -8.13 -13.65
C PHE A 154 5.25 -8.90 -13.30
N LEU A 155 4.76 -9.70 -14.26
CA LEU A 155 3.70 -10.68 -14.06
C LEU A 155 4.01 -11.89 -14.95
N ASP A 156 3.95 -13.10 -14.41
CA ASP A 156 4.21 -14.36 -15.13
C ASP A 156 5.52 -14.35 -15.95
N GLY A 157 6.58 -13.79 -15.38
CA GLY A 157 7.89 -13.72 -16.02
C GLY A 157 8.03 -12.65 -17.12
N GLN A 158 7.03 -11.82 -17.33
CA GLN A 158 7.00 -10.80 -18.35
C GLN A 158 7.01 -9.38 -17.77
N VAL A 159 7.62 -8.45 -18.50
CA VAL A 159 7.47 -7.01 -18.24
C VAL A 159 6.09 -6.58 -18.73
N THR A 160 5.29 -5.99 -17.85
CA THR A 160 3.87 -5.67 -18.13
C THR A 160 3.66 -4.32 -18.84
N GLY A 161 4.65 -3.44 -18.80
CA GLY A 161 4.52 -2.05 -19.23
C GLY A 161 3.96 -1.11 -18.14
N TYR A 162 3.75 -1.63 -16.93
CA TYR A 162 3.35 -0.85 -15.74
C TYR A 162 4.42 -0.96 -14.65
N HIS A 163 4.62 0.10 -13.89
CA HIS A 163 5.43 0.08 -12.67
C HIS A 163 4.67 -0.53 -11.49
N SER A 164 3.35 -0.32 -11.44
CA SER A 164 2.43 -1.03 -10.55
C SER A 164 1.40 -1.81 -11.36
N SER A 165 1.72 -3.04 -11.74
CA SER A 165 0.77 -3.97 -12.34
C SER A 165 -0.33 -4.36 -11.36
N ARG A 166 0.00 -4.40 -10.05
CA ARG A 166 -0.99 -4.63 -8.99
C ARG A 166 -2.16 -3.67 -9.14
N TRP A 167 -1.91 -2.37 -9.18
CA TRP A 167 -3.00 -1.38 -9.24
C TRP A 167 -3.76 -1.42 -10.56
N GLN A 168 -3.09 -1.81 -11.63
CA GLN A 168 -3.72 -1.99 -12.94
C GLN A 168 -4.69 -3.17 -12.97
N VAL A 169 -4.35 -4.32 -12.35
CA VAL A 169 -5.18 -5.52 -12.41
C VAL A 169 -6.21 -5.60 -11.27
N PHE A 170 -5.95 -4.93 -10.14
CA PHE A 170 -6.80 -5.01 -8.95
C PHE A 170 -8.22 -4.49 -9.23
N PRO A 171 -9.26 -5.28 -8.93
CA PRO A 171 -10.64 -4.94 -9.26
C PRO A 171 -11.19 -3.91 -8.26
N LYS A 172 -11.18 -2.62 -8.62
CA LYS A 172 -11.84 -1.58 -7.81
C LYS A 172 -13.31 -1.94 -7.63
N THR A 173 -13.80 -1.87 -6.40
CA THR A 173 -15.17 -2.29 -6.04
C THR A 173 -15.74 -1.34 -4.99
N PRO A 174 -16.89 -0.69 -5.23
CA PRO A 174 -17.55 -0.54 -6.54
C PRO A 174 -16.65 0.19 -7.56
N ALA A 175 -16.99 0.10 -8.84
CA ALA A 175 -16.21 0.74 -9.90
C ALA A 175 -16.13 2.27 -9.75
N GLN A 176 -17.19 2.89 -9.24
CA GLN A 176 -17.23 4.32 -8.95
C GLN A 176 -17.49 4.55 -7.46
N VAL A 177 -16.62 5.33 -6.83
CA VAL A 177 -16.69 5.71 -5.42
C VAL A 177 -16.68 7.25 -5.35
N PRO A 178 -17.70 7.91 -4.77
CA PRO A 178 -17.73 9.37 -4.73
C PRO A 178 -16.71 9.95 -3.75
N PHE A 179 -16.44 11.24 -3.87
CA PHE A 179 -15.85 12.00 -2.79
C PHE A 179 -16.89 12.21 -1.70
N PHE A 180 -16.77 11.50 -0.59
CA PHE A 180 -17.73 11.60 0.51
C PHE A 180 -17.65 12.97 1.17
N ARG A 181 -18.80 13.67 1.21
CA ARG A 181 -18.90 14.98 1.85
C ARG A 181 -18.73 14.88 3.36
N ASP A 182 -19.42 13.90 3.95
CA ASP A 182 -19.51 13.67 5.39
C ASP A 182 -19.87 12.21 5.70
N HIS A 183 -19.97 11.89 6.96
CA HIS A 183 -20.30 10.55 7.46
C HIS A 183 -21.70 10.08 7.05
N ALA A 184 -22.69 10.98 7.05
CA ALA A 184 -24.05 10.64 6.66
C ALA A 184 -24.14 10.24 5.18
N HIS A 185 -23.46 10.98 4.30
CA HIS A 185 -23.31 10.63 2.88
C HIS A 185 -22.64 9.27 2.70
N TYR A 186 -21.56 9.00 3.45
CA TYR A 186 -20.89 7.70 3.39
C TYR A 186 -21.79 6.54 3.80
N ILE A 187 -22.52 6.67 4.92
CA ILE A 187 -23.44 5.63 5.39
C ILE A 187 -24.55 5.37 4.35
N ALA A 188 -25.18 6.43 3.84
CA ALA A 188 -26.24 6.31 2.85
C ALA A 188 -25.75 5.62 1.58
N TRP A 189 -24.59 6.02 1.06
CA TRP A 189 -23.99 5.42 -0.12
C TRP A 189 -23.60 3.95 0.12
N MET A 190 -23.00 3.60 1.26
CA MET A 190 -22.68 2.22 1.61
C MET A 190 -23.91 1.32 1.66
N GLN A 191 -25.01 1.81 2.24
CA GLN A 191 -26.28 1.08 2.30
C GLN A 191 -26.86 0.88 0.89
N GLU A 192 -26.79 1.90 0.03
CA GLU A 192 -27.22 1.80 -1.37
C GLU A 192 -26.41 0.75 -2.15
N GLN A 193 -25.07 0.78 -2.05
CA GLN A 193 -24.21 -0.18 -2.75
C GLN A 193 -24.43 -1.62 -2.28
N LEU A 194 -24.69 -1.83 -1.00
CA LEU A 194 -25.06 -3.16 -0.47
C LEU A 194 -26.43 -3.62 -0.97
N ALA A 195 -27.41 -2.70 -1.05
CA ALA A 195 -28.74 -3.01 -1.56
C ALA A 195 -28.74 -3.32 -3.07
N LEU A 196 -27.89 -2.63 -3.84
CA LEU A 196 -27.67 -2.87 -5.28
C LEU A 196 -26.85 -4.14 -5.55
N GLY A 197 -26.20 -4.71 -4.54
CA GLY A 197 -25.33 -5.88 -4.69
C GLY A 197 -24.01 -5.60 -5.40
N THR A 198 -23.61 -4.33 -5.55
CA THR A 198 -22.29 -3.94 -6.09
C THR A 198 -21.16 -4.24 -5.11
N MET A 199 -21.49 -4.37 -3.82
CA MET A 199 -20.65 -4.91 -2.77
C MET A 199 -21.38 -6.04 -2.04
N GLN A 200 -20.69 -7.13 -1.71
CA GLN A 200 -21.25 -8.21 -0.91
C GLN A 200 -21.35 -7.86 0.57
N ASN A 201 -20.41 -7.06 1.07
CA ASN A 201 -20.35 -6.60 2.46
C ASN A 201 -19.51 -5.32 2.54
N VAL A 202 -19.47 -4.69 3.71
CA VAL A 202 -18.73 -3.43 3.96
C VAL A 202 -17.21 -3.52 3.73
N ARG A 203 -16.63 -4.73 3.71
CA ARG A 203 -15.21 -4.93 3.42
C ARG A 203 -14.88 -4.77 1.94
N HIS A 204 -15.87 -4.90 1.05
CA HIS A 204 -15.72 -4.77 -0.40
C HIS A 204 -15.58 -3.34 -0.91
N LEU A 205 -15.43 -2.35 -0.06
CA LEU A 205 -14.99 -1.03 -0.50
C LEU A 205 -13.49 -1.08 -0.82
N TRP A 206 -13.18 -1.46 -2.07
CA TRP A 206 -11.82 -1.59 -2.60
C TRP A 206 -11.46 -0.37 -3.44
N THR A 207 -10.90 0.61 -2.80
CA THR A 207 -10.51 1.91 -3.36
C THR A 207 -9.13 2.32 -2.84
N SER A 208 -8.54 3.34 -3.44
CA SER A 208 -7.20 3.85 -3.06
C SER A 208 -7.13 4.33 -1.60
N VAL A 209 -8.21 4.95 -1.12
CA VAL A 209 -8.33 5.47 0.25
C VAL A 209 -9.74 5.26 0.75
N ARG A 210 -9.90 4.81 2.00
CA ARG A 210 -11.23 4.67 2.62
C ARG A 210 -11.23 5.09 4.09
N PRO A 211 -12.39 5.51 4.62
CA PRO A 211 -12.56 5.60 6.06
C PRO A 211 -12.61 4.20 6.66
N ASN A 212 -12.01 4.02 7.84
CA ASN A 212 -11.96 2.73 8.52
C ASN A 212 -12.20 2.87 10.03
N GLY A 213 -12.62 1.78 10.67
CA GLY A 213 -12.92 1.75 12.09
C GLY A 213 -13.42 0.39 12.54
N PRO A 214 -13.66 0.22 13.86
CA PRO A 214 -14.04 -1.06 14.45
C PRO A 214 -15.37 -1.59 13.93
N GLU A 215 -16.29 -0.72 13.53
CA GLU A 215 -17.63 -1.09 13.06
C GLU A 215 -18.05 -0.21 11.88
N ARG A 216 -17.44 -0.46 10.71
CA ARG A 216 -17.82 0.24 9.47
C ARG A 216 -19.25 -0.12 9.03
N PRO A 217 -20.02 0.82 8.51
CA PRO A 217 -19.71 2.24 8.26
C PRO A 217 -19.97 3.17 9.45
N TYR A 218 -20.43 2.67 10.60
CA TYR A 218 -21.00 3.48 11.68
C TYR A 218 -19.95 4.04 12.64
N HIS A 219 -18.96 3.24 13.05
CA HIS A 219 -17.90 3.69 13.96
C HIS A 219 -16.55 3.70 13.24
N LEU A 220 -16.07 4.92 13.01
CA LEU A 220 -14.83 5.21 12.31
C LEU A 220 -13.83 5.85 13.27
N ASN A 221 -12.54 5.54 13.12
CA ASN A 221 -11.49 6.13 13.95
C ASN A 221 -10.17 6.39 13.19
N ARG A 222 -10.13 6.09 11.88
CA ARG A 222 -8.94 6.24 11.06
C ARG A 222 -9.25 6.36 9.57
N VAL A 223 -8.31 6.92 8.84
CA VAL A 223 -8.21 6.81 7.38
C VAL A 223 -7.27 5.66 7.04
N GLU A 224 -7.56 4.94 5.97
CA GLU A 224 -6.76 3.83 5.44
C GLU A 224 -6.35 4.14 4.00
N LEU A 225 -5.05 4.33 3.79
CA LEU A 225 -4.43 4.45 2.47
C LEU A 225 -4.05 3.05 1.98
N ARG A 226 -4.63 2.62 0.85
CA ARG A 226 -4.57 1.23 0.34
C ARG A 226 -3.85 1.09 -0.99
N ILE A 227 -3.57 2.20 -1.66
CA ILE A 227 -3.04 2.21 -3.02
C ILE A 227 -1.61 1.68 -3.12
N CYS A 228 -0.84 1.73 -2.04
CA CYS A 228 0.57 1.40 -2.05
C CYS A 228 0.83 -0.07 -2.40
N ASP A 229 1.73 -0.29 -3.34
CA ASP A 229 2.34 -1.60 -3.55
C ASP A 229 3.12 -2.04 -2.29
N LEU A 230 3.47 -3.32 -2.21
CA LEU A 230 4.33 -3.84 -1.15
C LEU A 230 5.73 -3.20 -1.26
N VAL A 231 6.05 -2.35 -0.31
CA VAL A 231 7.40 -1.78 -0.16
C VAL A 231 8.25 -2.74 0.66
N ALA A 232 9.33 -3.23 0.06
CA ALA A 232 10.18 -4.23 0.69
C ALA A 232 10.91 -3.70 1.93
N ASP A 233 11.38 -2.45 1.93
CA ASP A 233 12.11 -1.82 3.03
C ASP A 233 11.18 -1.18 4.06
N PRO A 234 11.13 -1.66 5.32
CA PRO A 234 10.35 -1.04 6.40
C PRO A 234 10.69 0.43 6.66
N VAL A 235 11.93 0.85 6.42
CA VAL A 235 12.32 2.27 6.57
C VAL A 235 11.65 3.12 5.50
N MET A 236 11.52 2.61 4.29
CA MET A 236 10.80 3.30 3.22
C MET A 236 9.28 3.36 3.49
N ILE A 237 8.71 2.31 4.10
CA ILE A 237 7.30 2.33 4.57
C ILE A 237 7.10 3.50 5.55
N LEU A 238 8.02 3.63 6.52
CA LEU A 238 7.98 4.72 7.49
C LEU A 238 8.19 6.08 6.84
N ALA A 239 9.01 6.16 5.80
CA ALA A 239 9.24 7.42 5.08
C ALA A 239 7.99 7.90 4.32
N ILE A 240 7.30 6.99 3.63
CA ILE A 240 6.00 7.28 3.00
C ILE A 240 4.97 7.67 4.06
N THR A 241 4.94 6.96 5.18
CA THR A 241 4.04 7.26 6.31
C THR A 241 4.33 8.63 6.93
N ALA A 242 5.59 9.04 7.03
CA ALA A 242 5.97 10.36 7.53
C ALA A 242 5.49 11.48 6.60
N LEU A 243 5.54 11.27 5.29
CA LEU A 243 4.94 12.19 4.33
C LEU A 243 3.42 12.28 4.50
N VAL A 244 2.73 11.14 4.60
CA VAL A 244 1.28 11.08 4.87
C VAL A 244 0.94 11.83 6.16
N GLU A 245 1.67 11.58 7.27
CA GLU A 245 1.41 12.24 8.55
C GLU A 245 1.62 13.75 8.47
N ALA A 246 2.68 14.22 7.79
CA ALA A 246 2.92 15.65 7.58
C ALA A 246 1.80 16.31 6.77
N ARG A 247 1.30 15.63 5.72
CA ARG A 247 0.15 16.11 4.95
C ARG A 247 -1.12 16.20 5.79
N LEU A 248 -1.37 15.21 6.65
CA LEU A 248 -2.53 15.23 7.56
C LEU A 248 -2.39 16.34 8.62
N TRP A 249 -1.20 16.64 9.13
CA TRP A 249 -1.02 17.80 10.01
C TRP A 249 -1.31 19.12 9.31
N GLN A 250 -0.88 19.25 8.07
CA GLN A 250 -1.17 20.43 7.27
C GLN A 250 -2.68 20.58 7.06
N LEU A 251 -3.38 19.49 6.70
CA LEU A 251 -4.82 19.45 6.55
C LEU A 251 -5.54 19.88 7.85
N LEU A 252 -5.17 19.29 8.99
CA LEU A 252 -5.79 19.60 10.28
C LEU A 252 -5.54 21.06 10.73
N SER A 253 -4.46 21.69 10.24
CA SER A 253 -4.18 23.11 10.53
C SER A 253 -4.84 24.07 9.54
N GLN A 254 -5.15 23.64 8.31
CA GLN A 254 -5.70 24.44 7.23
C GLN A 254 -6.74 23.64 6.42
N PRO A 255 -7.84 23.17 7.03
CA PRO A 255 -8.77 22.25 6.38
C PRO A 255 -9.39 22.84 5.12
N GLU A 256 -9.77 24.12 5.11
CA GLU A 256 -10.41 24.77 3.96
C GLU A 256 -9.47 24.89 2.74
N ALA A 257 -8.17 25.06 2.97
CA ALA A 257 -7.18 25.20 1.90
C ALA A 257 -6.81 23.85 1.26
N LEU A 258 -7.05 22.74 1.96
CA LEU A 258 -6.64 21.40 1.54
C LEU A 258 -7.81 20.43 1.34
N ASP A 259 -9.06 20.89 1.40
CA ASP A 259 -10.21 20.09 1.02
C ASP A 259 -10.41 20.13 -0.51
N PRO A 260 -10.24 19.00 -1.24
CA PRO A 260 -10.44 18.98 -2.69
C PRO A 260 -11.85 19.42 -3.14
N LEU A 261 -12.88 19.26 -2.31
CA LEU A 261 -14.22 19.72 -2.64
C LEU A 261 -14.36 21.25 -2.63
N GLY A 262 -13.41 21.97 -2.04
CA GLY A 262 -13.30 23.44 -2.13
C GLY A 262 -12.47 23.92 -3.32
N GLY A 263 -11.91 23.01 -4.11
CA GLY A 263 -11.03 23.30 -5.24
C GLY A 263 -11.77 23.70 -6.54
N PRO A 264 -11.05 23.79 -7.65
CA PRO A 264 -11.60 24.26 -8.92
C PRO A 264 -12.46 23.22 -9.68
N PHE A 265 -12.47 21.97 -9.22
CA PHE A 265 -13.14 20.86 -9.89
C PHE A 265 -14.45 20.49 -9.21
N THR A 266 -15.44 20.11 -9.96
CA THR A 266 -16.65 19.45 -9.43
C THR A 266 -16.30 18.06 -8.87
N PRO A 267 -17.13 17.47 -7.99
CA PRO A 267 -16.90 16.12 -7.48
C PRO A 267 -16.70 15.07 -8.57
N ALA A 268 -17.48 15.11 -9.66
CA ALA A 268 -17.35 14.18 -10.78
C ALA A 268 -16.05 14.36 -11.58
N GLU A 269 -15.61 15.61 -11.77
CA GLU A 269 -14.31 15.91 -12.39
C GLU A 269 -13.15 15.43 -11.50
N LEU A 270 -13.24 15.60 -10.17
CA LEU A 270 -12.24 15.08 -9.23
C LEU A 270 -12.15 13.55 -9.28
N GLU A 271 -13.28 12.84 -9.37
CA GLU A 271 -13.30 11.39 -9.51
C GLU A 271 -12.56 10.96 -10.77
N SER A 272 -12.91 11.55 -11.92
CA SER A 272 -12.27 11.27 -13.21
C SER A 272 -10.77 11.61 -13.21
N LEU A 273 -10.40 12.75 -12.59
CA LEU A 273 -9.03 13.19 -12.44
C LEU A 273 -8.22 12.20 -11.60
N CYS A 274 -8.76 11.75 -10.46
CA CYS A 274 -8.09 10.77 -9.61
C CYS A 274 -7.88 9.44 -10.34
N GLU A 275 -8.88 8.95 -11.08
CA GLU A 275 -8.73 7.73 -11.88
C GLU A 275 -7.66 7.86 -12.96
N ALA A 276 -7.64 8.97 -13.69
CA ALA A 276 -6.62 9.24 -14.70
C ALA A 276 -5.22 9.31 -14.09
N ASN A 277 -5.07 10.02 -12.98
CA ASN A 277 -3.81 10.15 -12.26
C ASN A 277 -3.34 8.80 -11.66
N GLU A 278 -4.24 8.02 -11.06
CA GLU A 278 -3.92 6.69 -10.55
C GLU A 278 -3.43 5.75 -11.68
N HIS A 279 -4.10 5.80 -12.86
CA HIS A 279 -3.67 5.02 -14.02
C HIS A 279 -2.30 5.45 -14.55
N ALA A 280 -2.05 6.76 -14.66
CA ALA A 280 -0.76 7.31 -15.07
C ALA A 280 0.36 6.91 -14.09
N ALA A 281 0.10 7.04 -12.78
CA ALA A 281 1.05 6.65 -11.74
C ALA A 281 1.32 5.13 -11.72
N ALA A 282 0.31 4.31 -11.96
CA ALA A 282 0.50 2.86 -12.10
C ALA A 282 1.41 2.52 -13.28
N ARG A 283 1.31 3.27 -14.38
CA ARG A 283 2.09 3.03 -15.59
C ARG A 283 3.53 3.51 -15.48
N GLU A 284 3.76 4.75 -14.99
CA GLU A 284 5.05 5.43 -15.10
C GLU A 284 5.62 5.90 -13.75
N SER A 285 4.89 5.69 -12.65
CA SER A 285 5.25 6.05 -11.27
C SER A 285 5.81 7.49 -11.14
N LEU A 286 7.07 7.68 -10.74
CA LEU A 286 7.68 9.00 -10.54
C LEU A 286 7.73 9.86 -11.82
N GLN A 287 7.73 9.25 -13.00
CA GLN A 287 7.74 9.94 -14.29
C GLN A 287 6.34 10.20 -14.85
N ALA A 288 5.29 9.80 -14.14
CA ALA A 288 3.92 9.99 -14.57
C ALA A 288 3.57 11.48 -14.64
N ARG A 289 2.88 11.87 -15.73
CA ARG A 289 2.27 13.18 -15.86
C ARG A 289 0.92 13.17 -15.17
N LEU A 290 0.77 13.97 -14.15
CA LEU A 290 -0.41 14.07 -13.30
C LEU A 290 -1.02 15.46 -13.39
N ILE A 291 -2.31 15.56 -13.17
CA ILE A 291 -2.99 16.85 -13.02
C ILE A 291 -3.11 17.16 -11.52
N ASP A 292 -2.52 18.26 -11.10
CA ASP A 292 -2.64 18.77 -9.72
C ASP A 292 -4.09 19.22 -9.46
N TRP A 293 -4.75 18.57 -8.52
CA TRP A 293 -6.13 18.86 -8.15
C TRP A 293 -6.35 20.30 -7.62
N ARG A 294 -5.30 20.96 -7.12
CA ARG A 294 -5.36 22.34 -6.58
C ARG A 294 -5.40 23.38 -7.67
N THR A 295 -4.69 23.13 -8.76
CA THR A 295 -4.41 24.15 -9.80
C THR A 295 -4.92 23.76 -11.18
N GLY A 296 -5.23 22.49 -11.43
CA GLY A 296 -5.55 21.96 -12.75
C GLY A 296 -4.35 21.89 -13.71
N ARG A 297 -3.14 22.11 -13.24
CA ARG A 297 -1.92 22.06 -14.06
C ARG A 297 -1.34 20.67 -14.12
N GLU A 298 -0.79 20.32 -15.28
CA GLU A 298 0.00 19.10 -15.44
C GLU A 298 1.40 19.28 -14.83
N CYS A 299 1.87 18.30 -14.09
CA CYS A 299 3.23 18.22 -13.54
C CYS A 299 3.70 16.77 -13.50
N LEU A 300 5.00 16.54 -13.34
CA LEU A 300 5.50 15.19 -13.05
C LEU A 300 5.19 14.79 -11.60
N ALA A 301 4.88 13.51 -11.39
CA ALA A 301 4.67 12.99 -10.05
C ALA A 301 5.86 13.27 -9.13
N GLN A 302 7.09 13.11 -9.64
CA GLN A 302 8.31 13.42 -8.92
C GLN A 302 8.35 14.88 -8.45
N GLU A 303 8.08 15.84 -9.34
CA GLU A 303 8.09 17.28 -9.02
C GLU A 303 7.05 17.62 -7.94
N TRP A 304 5.87 17.03 -8.04
CA TRP A 304 4.83 17.24 -7.03
C TRP A 304 5.21 16.64 -5.68
N ILE A 305 5.81 15.43 -5.66
CA ILE A 305 6.32 14.81 -4.44
C ILE A 305 7.44 15.66 -3.81
N GLU A 306 8.36 16.23 -4.60
CA GLU A 306 9.43 17.11 -4.13
C GLU A 306 8.87 18.38 -3.45
N GLU A 307 7.80 18.96 -4.02
CA GLU A 307 7.08 20.08 -3.41
C GLU A 307 6.49 19.68 -2.04
N LEU A 308 5.73 18.55 -2.00
CA LEU A 308 5.15 18.08 -0.76
C LEU A 308 6.20 17.70 0.28
N LEU A 309 7.32 17.13 -0.14
CA LEU A 309 8.41 16.74 0.74
C LEU A 309 9.09 17.98 1.35
N THR A 310 9.26 19.04 0.59
CA THR A 310 9.80 20.33 1.09
C THR A 310 8.94 20.88 2.22
N GLU A 311 7.63 20.86 2.04
CA GLU A 311 6.68 21.31 3.06
C GLU A 311 6.63 20.34 4.26
N ALA A 312 6.68 19.03 4.01
CA ALA A 312 6.74 18.01 5.05
C ALA A 312 7.99 18.15 5.93
N TRP A 313 9.15 18.52 5.36
CA TRP A 313 10.36 18.82 6.10
C TRP A 313 10.17 20.00 7.04
N ARG A 314 9.62 21.09 6.53
CA ARG A 314 9.38 22.30 7.31
C ARG A 314 8.48 22.04 8.52
N LEU A 315 7.41 21.25 8.33
CA LEU A 315 6.45 20.90 9.38
C LEU A 315 6.97 19.81 10.31
N GLY A 316 7.69 18.83 9.77
CA GLY A 316 8.10 17.62 10.48
C GLY A 316 9.39 17.77 11.28
N GLN A 317 10.30 18.65 10.89
CA GLN A 317 11.58 18.82 11.56
C GLN A 317 11.45 19.16 13.06
N PRO A 318 10.57 20.08 13.49
CA PRO A 318 10.35 20.35 14.92
C PRO A 318 9.74 19.17 15.70
N GLN A 319 9.17 18.20 15.01
CA GLN A 319 8.53 17.01 15.57
C GLN A 319 9.43 15.77 15.50
N GLY A 320 10.66 15.90 15.00
CA GLY A 320 11.62 14.80 14.86
C GLY A 320 11.37 13.90 13.64
N LEU A 321 10.55 14.32 12.65
CA LEU A 321 10.28 13.51 11.45
C LEU A 321 11.37 13.59 10.38
N GLY A 322 12.33 14.49 10.47
CA GLY A 322 13.33 14.69 9.43
C GLY A 322 14.07 13.42 9.03
N CYS A 323 14.56 12.63 10.01
CA CYS A 323 15.28 11.39 9.71
C CYS A 323 14.39 10.33 9.01
N PHE A 324 13.08 10.35 9.24
CA PHE A 324 12.14 9.44 8.59
C PHE A 324 11.73 9.92 7.19
N LEU A 325 11.81 11.20 6.88
CA LEU A 325 11.58 11.74 5.54
C LEU A 325 12.80 11.58 4.62
N ALA A 326 14.01 11.53 5.17
CA ALA A 326 15.27 11.47 4.41
C ALA A 326 15.32 10.36 3.34
N PRO A 327 14.84 9.13 3.58
CA PRO A 327 14.87 8.06 2.57
C PRO A 327 14.12 8.40 1.28
N LEU A 328 13.11 9.29 1.33
CA LEU A 328 12.38 9.74 0.13
C LEU A 328 13.27 10.55 -0.81
N GLN A 329 14.26 11.29 -0.30
CA GLN A 329 15.20 12.03 -1.16
C GLN A 329 16.06 11.05 -1.99
N THR A 330 16.54 9.97 -1.37
CA THR A 330 17.28 8.92 -2.07
C THR A 330 16.40 8.23 -3.11
N LEU A 331 15.14 7.90 -2.74
CA LEU A 331 14.19 7.29 -3.66
C LEU A 331 13.92 8.19 -4.90
N LEU A 332 13.76 9.50 -4.71
CA LEU A 332 13.53 10.44 -5.82
C LEU A 332 14.76 10.54 -6.76
N GLN A 333 15.97 10.34 -6.25
CA GLN A 333 17.21 10.34 -7.03
C GLN A 333 17.48 9.03 -7.75
N GLU A 334 17.26 7.89 -7.08
CA GLU A 334 17.61 6.55 -7.56
C GLU A 334 16.45 5.82 -8.27
N GLY A 335 15.23 6.28 -8.07
CA GLY A 335 14.00 5.64 -8.50
C GLY A 335 13.43 4.66 -7.47
N ASN A 336 12.15 4.36 -7.60
CA ASN A 336 11.46 3.34 -6.81
C ASN A 336 11.89 1.91 -7.23
N GLU A 337 11.35 0.91 -6.55
CA GLU A 337 11.73 -0.50 -6.77
C GLU A 337 11.44 -0.96 -8.21
N ALA A 338 10.26 -0.61 -8.75
CA ALA A 338 9.92 -0.96 -10.13
C ALA A 338 10.88 -0.34 -11.15
N GLN A 339 11.24 0.93 -10.98
CA GLN A 339 12.18 1.63 -11.87
C GLN A 339 13.58 0.99 -11.82
N ARG A 340 14.06 0.63 -10.63
CA ARG A 340 15.35 -0.06 -10.47
C ARG A 340 15.35 -1.43 -11.15
N TRP A 341 14.26 -2.19 -11.03
CA TRP A 341 14.12 -3.49 -11.69
C TRP A 341 14.06 -3.37 -13.20
N LEU A 342 13.25 -2.45 -13.72
CA LEU A 342 13.15 -2.19 -15.16
C LEU A 342 14.48 -1.69 -15.75
N LYS A 343 15.23 -0.87 -15.01
CA LYS A 343 16.58 -0.45 -15.43
C LYS A 343 17.52 -1.64 -15.62
N GLN A 344 17.49 -2.64 -14.73
CA GLN A 344 18.29 -3.86 -14.86
C GLN A 344 17.85 -4.71 -16.07
N VAL A 345 16.53 -4.78 -16.35
CA VAL A 345 16.04 -5.45 -17.57
C VAL A 345 16.52 -4.74 -18.83
N ASN A 346 16.46 -3.41 -18.86
CA ASN A 346 16.95 -2.60 -19.99
C ASN A 346 18.48 -2.74 -20.19
N GLN A 347 19.21 -3.14 -19.14
CA GLN A 347 20.64 -3.46 -19.19
C GLN A 347 20.95 -4.91 -19.59
N GLY A 348 19.92 -5.69 -19.96
CA GLY A 348 20.06 -7.05 -20.51
C GLY A 348 19.81 -8.18 -19.51
N SER A 349 19.38 -7.89 -18.27
CA SER A 349 18.94 -8.95 -17.35
C SER A 349 17.53 -9.43 -17.70
N THR A 350 17.24 -10.71 -17.48
CA THR A 350 15.87 -11.22 -17.59
C THR A 350 15.05 -10.84 -16.34
N PRO A 351 13.70 -10.74 -16.41
CA PRO A 351 12.85 -10.54 -15.25
C PRO A 351 13.14 -11.52 -14.11
N ALA A 352 13.38 -12.81 -14.45
CA ALA A 352 13.71 -13.83 -13.46
C ALA A 352 15.03 -13.54 -12.73
N GLN A 353 16.08 -13.12 -13.46
CA GLN A 353 17.35 -12.76 -12.84
C GLN A 353 17.25 -11.54 -11.93
N VAL A 354 16.47 -10.54 -12.35
CA VAL A 354 16.22 -9.34 -11.54
C VAL A 354 15.48 -9.71 -10.27
N TYR A 355 14.42 -10.49 -10.40
CA TYR A 355 13.58 -10.88 -9.26
C TYR A 355 14.33 -11.77 -8.25
N GLN A 356 15.17 -12.71 -8.73
CA GLN A 356 16.01 -13.53 -7.86
C GLN A 356 17.03 -12.70 -7.08
N ARG A 357 17.62 -11.67 -7.68
CA ARG A 357 18.47 -10.71 -6.95
C ARG A 357 17.68 -9.95 -5.90
N ALA A 358 16.49 -9.46 -6.21
CA ALA A 358 15.62 -8.76 -5.27
C ALA A 358 15.23 -9.65 -4.07
N ILE A 359 15.01 -10.96 -4.27
CA ILE A 359 14.77 -11.92 -3.18
C ILE A 359 15.99 -12.02 -2.26
N GLN A 360 17.19 -12.06 -2.81
CA GLN A 360 18.44 -12.12 -2.04
C GLN A 360 18.68 -10.83 -1.27
N GLU A 361 18.55 -9.67 -1.93
CA GLU A 361 18.67 -8.34 -1.32
C GLU A 361 17.70 -8.18 -0.14
N LEU A 362 16.44 -8.59 -0.33
CA LEU A 362 15.43 -8.59 0.73
C LEU A 362 15.83 -9.44 1.93
N ALA A 363 16.43 -10.60 1.70
CA ALA A 363 16.89 -11.49 2.78
C ALA A 363 18.12 -10.93 3.51
N GLU A 364 19.01 -10.24 2.80
CA GLU A 364 20.17 -9.57 3.36
C GLU A 364 19.79 -8.36 4.20
N GLN A 365 18.92 -7.51 3.68
CA GLN A 365 18.38 -6.35 4.42
C GLN A 365 17.71 -6.76 5.73
N ASP A 366 16.89 -7.83 5.72
CA ASP A 366 16.27 -8.32 6.93
C ASP A 366 17.28 -8.81 7.96
N ARG A 367 18.36 -9.45 7.53
CA ARG A 367 19.44 -9.91 8.42
C ARG A 367 20.20 -8.73 9.05
N GLU A 368 20.59 -7.75 8.23
CA GLU A 368 21.29 -6.55 8.70
C GLU A 368 20.46 -5.77 9.73
N ARG A 369 19.16 -5.64 9.47
CA ARG A 369 18.23 -4.97 10.39
C ARG A 369 18.03 -5.76 11.67
N GLN A 370 18.04 -7.09 11.62
CA GLN A 370 17.97 -7.93 12.82
C GLN A 370 19.19 -7.70 13.72
N GLU A 371 20.38 -7.65 13.15
CA GLU A 371 21.63 -7.38 13.88
C GLU A 371 21.59 -6.01 14.55
N THR A 372 21.14 -4.99 13.83
CA THR A 372 21.00 -3.62 14.35
C THR A 372 20.00 -3.55 15.51
N LEU A 373 18.82 -4.17 15.38
CA LEU A 373 17.82 -4.19 16.45
C LEU A 373 18.29 -4.95 17.70
N CYS A 374 19.02 -6.06 17.53
CA CYS A 374 19.57 -6.80 18.66
C CYS A 374 20.64 -5.99 19.43
N GLN A 375 21.36 -5.10 18.76
CA GLN A 375 22.32 -4.19 19.39
C GLN A 375 21.65 -3.04 20.15
N LEU A 376 20.44 -2.64 19.77
CA LEU A 376 19.69 -1.55 20.43
C LEU A 376 18.89 -2.02 21.67
N VAL A 377 18.67 -3.32 21.81
CA VAL A 377 17.86 -3.92 22.89
C VAL A 377 18.75 -4.65 23.91
N GLY A 378 20.06 -4.77 23.68
CA GLY A 378 21.09 -5.26 24.62
C GLY A 378 21.74 -4.11 25.38
#